data_c59541886229e4fbd25f1bc507d6f462
#
_entry.id   c59541886229e4fbd25f1bc507d6f462
#
_cell.length_a   1.000
_cell.length_b   1.000
_cell.length_c   1.000
_cell.angle_alpha   90.00
_cell.angle_beta   90.00
_cell.angle_gamma   90.00
#
_symmetry.space_group_name_H-M   'P 1'
#
loop_
_entity.id
_entity.type
_entity.pdbx_description
1 polymer ?
#
loop_
_entity_poly.entity_id
_entity_poly.type
_entity_poly.pdbx_seq_one_letter_code
_entity_poly.pdbx_strand_id
1 'polypeptide(L)'
;MWMHIRKQKNLNIVLVEGSVEVTDRNERKAQLVPSDLLNIANGAIAYQKQVDVAEYISWVDGVMLLNGNDLSHIIQKLSIYYGIPIQCDPMVGKEKVYGKLDLKDDID
;
A
#
# COMPACT_ATOMS: atom_id res chain seq x y z
N MET A 1 19.79 -3.10 28.89
CA MET A 1 19.37 -3.66 27.62
C MET A 1 17.87 -3.63 27.51
N TRP A 2 17.41 -3.30 26.40
CA TRP A 2 15.99 -3.15 26.18
C TRP A 2 15.56 -4.03 25.02
N MET A 3 14.33 -4.40 25.04
CA MET A 3 13.78 -5.32 24.05
C MET A 3 13.11 -4.53 22.94
N HIS A 4 13.44 -4.88 21.73
CA HIS A 4 12.78 -4.32 20.58
C HIS A 4 11.60 -5.17 20.18
N ILE A 5 10.48 -4.51 20.05
CA ILE A 5 9.34 -5.08 19.33
C ILE A 5 9.21 -4.28 18.07
N ARG A 6 9.46 -4.93 16.96
CA ARG A 6 9.29 -4.30 15.65
C ARG A 6 8.03 -4.79 15.01
N LYS A 7 7.18 -3.88 14.69
CA LYS A 7 6.03 -4.17 13.87
C LYS A 7 6.36 -3.71 12.46
N GLN A 8 6.66 -4.66 11.61
CA GLN A 8 6.91 -4.39 10.21
C GLN A 8 5.60 -4.51 9.47
N LYS A 9 5.23 -3.45 8.78
CA LYS A 9 4.00 -3.39 8.02
C LYS A 9 4.35 -2.98 6.62
N ASN A 10 4.13 -3.90 5.71
CA ASN A 10 4.35 -3.65 4.30
C ASN A 10 3.03 -3.74 3.58
N LEU A 11 2.71 -2.70 2.85
CA LEU A 11 1.57 -2.69 1.95
C LEU A 11 2.09 -2.54 0.53
N ASN A 12 1.78 -3.52 -0.30
CA ASN A 12 2.09 -3.47 -1.72
C ASN A 12 0.82 -3.21 -2.49
N ILE A 13 0.84 -2.19 -3.32
CA ILE A 13 -0.30 -1.80 -4.14
C ILE A 13 0.11 -1.82 -5.60
N VAL A 14 -0.63 -2.55 -6.41
CA VAL A 14 -0.44 -2.54 -7.87
C VAL A 14 -1.71 -1.99 -8.49
N LEU A 15 -1.59 -0.88 -9.22
CA LEU A 15 -2.73 -0.28 -9.88
C LEU A 15 -2.99 -1.01 -11.21
N VAL A 16 -4.23 -1.43 -11.39
CA VAL A 16 -4.67 -2.11 -12.61
C VAL A 16 -5.34 -1.13 -13.53
N GLU A 17 -6.20 -0.27 -13.00
CA GLU A 17 -7.02 0.65 -13.78
C GLU A 17 -7.26 1.91 -12.97
N GLY A 18 -7.27 3.05 -13.64
CA GLY A 18 -7.55 4.33 -13.01
C GLY A 18 -6.30 5.08 -12.60
N SER A 19 -6.41 5.86 -11.55
CA SER A 19 -5.33 6.69 -11.04
C SER A 19 -5.52 6.89 -9.54
N VAL A 20 -4.44 6.76 -8.79
CA VAL A 20 -4.46 6.86 -7.33
C VAL A 20 -3.27 7.71 -6.87
N GLU A 21 -3.51 8.60 -5.92
CA GLU A 21 -2.45 9.35 -5.26
C GLU A 21 -2.35 8.90 -3.80
N VAL A 22 -1.15 8.57 -3.36
CA VAL A 22 -0.88 8.17 -1.99
C VAL A 22 0.06 9.18 -1.36
N THR A 23 -0.31 9.67 -0.17
CA THR A 23 0.55 10.56 0.62
C THR A 23 0.98 9.81 1.86
N ASP A 24 2.29 9.75 2.11
CA ASP A 24 2.83 9.03 3.25
C ASP A 24 3.01 9.91 4.48
N ARG A 25 3.54 9.33 5.56
CA ARG A 25 3.75 10.03 6.83
C ARG A 25 4.73 11.20 6.73
N ASN A 26 5.59 11.22 5.72
CA ASN A 26 6.57 12.26 5.49
C ASN A 26 6.07 13.30 4.49
N GLU A 27 4.78 13.29 4.17
CA GLU A 27 4.15 14.17 3.19
C GLU A 27 4.68 13.96 1.77
N ARG A 28 5.25 12.80 1.50
CA ARG A 28 5.64 12.41 0.15
C ARG A 28 4.42 11.92 -0.59
N LYS A 29 4.30 12.34 -1.83
CA LYS A 29 3.18 11.96 -2.67
C LYS A 29 3.65 11.06 -3.80
N ALA A 30 2.91 9.99 -4.02
CA ALA A 30 3.14 9.09 -5.14
C ALA A 30 1.86 8.99 -5.95
N GLN A 31 1.94 9.30 -7.23
CA GLN A 31 0.82 9.12 -8.13
C GLN A 31 1.02 7.82 -8.90
N LEU A 32 0.03 6.95 -8.81
CA LEU A 32 0.06 5.65 -9.45
C LEU A 32 -0.72 5.68 -10.76
N VAL A 33 -0.13 5.12 -11.79
CA VAL A 33 -0.79 4.85 -13.07
C VAL A 33 -0.85 3.33 -13.26
N PRO A 34 -1.66 2.81 -14.21
CA PRO A 34 -1.75 1.37 -14.40
C PRO A 34 -0.38 0.71 -14.58
N SER A 35 -0.21 -0.43 -13.95
CA SER A 35 1.04 -1.23 -13.85
C SER A 35 2.07 -0.70 -12.86
N ASP A 36 1.78 0.37 -12.12
CA ASP A 36 2.67 0.83 -11.07
C ASP A 36 2.47 0.01 -9.80
N LEU A 37 3.59 -0.39 -9.20
CA LEU A 37 3.60 -0.99 -7.87
C LEU A 37 4.17 0.03 -6.89
N LEU A 38 3.45 0.25 -5.80
CA LEU A 38 3.90 1.10 -4.70
C LEU A 38 4.09 0.24 -3.46
N ASN A 39 5.25 0.33 -2.85
CA ASN A 39 5.52 -0.31 -1.57
C ASN A 39 5.53 0.74 -0.46
N ILE A 40 4.68 0.56 0.52
CA ILE A 40 4.63 1.39 1.71
C ILE A 40 5.10 0.54 2.88
N ALA A 41 6.21 0.94 3.48
CA ALA A 41 6.80 0.24 4.62
C ALA A 41 6.74 1.14 5.84
N ASN A 42 6.08 0.67 6.90
CA ASN A 42 5.95 1.41 8.17
C ASN A 42 5.41 2.84 7.99
N GLY A 43 4.47 3.00 7.07
CA GLY A 43 3.84 4.29 6.83
C GLY A 43 4.61 5.24 5.92
N ALA A 44 5.73 4.79 5.35
CA ALA A 44 6.52 5.59 4.43
C ALA A 44 6.64 4.91 3.08
N ILE A 45 6.59 5.69 2.02
CA ILE A 45 6.79 5.15 0.67
C ILE A 45 8.23 4.67 0.55
N ALA A 46 8.40 3.37 0.34
CA ALA A 46 9.72 2.77 0.22
C ALA A 46 10.22 2.83 -1.22
N TYR A 47 9.37 2.44 -2.17
CA TYR A 47 9.73 2.52 -3.59
C TYR A 47 8.47 2.44 -4.45
N GLN A 48 8.62 2.85 -5.70
CA GLN A 48 7.61 2.76 -6.74
C GLN A 48 8.28 2.26 -8.01
N LYS A 49 7.68 1.25 -8.62
CA LYS A 49 8.22 0.68 -9.87
C LYS A 49 7.08 0.15 -10.72
N GLN A 50 7.36 -0.08 -12.00
CA GLN A 50 6.41 -0.71 -12.89
C GLN A 50 6.60 -2.21 -12.87
N VAL A 51 5.49 -2.94 -12.90
CA VAL A 51 5.47 -4.40 -12.88
C VAL A 51 4.49 -4.93 -13.94
N ASP A 52 4.66 -6.18 -14.30
CA ASP A 52 3.64 -6.89 -15.06
C ASP A 52 2.57 -7.35 -14.08
N VAL A 53 1.37 -6.81 -14.22
CA VAL A 53 0.27 -7.10 -13.29
C VAL A 53 -0.07 -8.58 -13.27
N ALA A 54 -0.16 -9.20 -14.44
CA ALA A 54 -0.49 -10.63 -14.53
C ALA A 54 0.58 -11.50 -13.86
N GLU A 55 1.84 -11.16 -14.07
CA GLU A 55 2.95 -11.86 -13.43
C GLU A 55 2.94 -11.65 -11.92
N TYR A 56 2.72 -10.43 -11.48
CA TYR A 56 2.62 -10.12 -10.05
C TYR A 56 1.56 -10.97 -9.37
N ILE A 57 0.37 -11.05 -9.94
CA ILE A 57 -0.73 -11.83 -9.37
C ILE A 57 -0.39 -13.32 -9.33
N SER A 58 0.31 -13.83 -10.34
CA SER A 58 0.68 -15.25 -10.42
C SER A 58 1.72 -15.65 -9.38
N TRP A 59 2.61 -14.72 -9.01
CA TRP A 59 3.78 -15.04 -8.20
C TRP A 59 3.63 -14.66 -6.75
N VAL A 60 2.68 -13.79 -6.42
CA VAL A 60 2.50 -13.28 -5.06
C VAL A 60 1.23 -13.85 -4.45
N ASP A 61 1.37 -14.53 -3.30
CA ASP A 61 0.23 -15.07 -2.57
C ASP A 61 -0.42 -13.99 -1.72
N GLY A 62 -1.74 -14.14 -1.48
CA GLY A 62 -2.45 -13.27 -0.58
C GLY A 62 -2.82 -11.92 -1.17
N VAL A 63 -2.85 -11.81 -2.49
CA VAL A 63 -3.22 -10.58 -3.18
C VAL A 63 -4.74 -10.50 -3.27
N MET A 64 -5.28 -9.34 -2.93
CA MET A 64 -6.71 -9.09 -3.05
C MET A 64 -6.98 -8.01 -4.09
N LEU A 65 -8.06 -8.19 -4.85
CA LEU A 65 -8.53 -7.16 -5.76
C LEU A 65 -9.45 -6.20 -4.99
N LEU A 66 -9.13 -4.93 -5.07
CA LEU A 66 -9.86 -3.88 -4.38
C LEU A 66 -10.28 -2.80 -5.38
N ASN A 67 -11.40 -2.15 -5.12
CA ASN A 67 -11.69 -0.90 -5.81
C ASN A 67 -11.03 0.26 -5.06
N GLY A 68 -11.03 1.46 -5.66
CA GLY A 68 -10.38 2.62 -5.05
C GLY A 68 -10.93 2.99 -3.68
N ASN A 69 -12.24 2.79 -3.47
CA ASN A 69 -12.85 3.07 -2.17
C ASN A 69 -12.38 2.09 -1.10
N ASP A 70 -12.25 0.82 -1.46
CA ASP A 70 -11.74 -0.20 -0.54
C ASP A 70 -10.30 0.11 -0.14
N LEU A 71 -9.49 0.51 -1.10
CA LEU A 71 -8.10 0.87 -0.85
C LEU A 71 -8.00 2.06 0.10
N SER A 72 -8.78 3.12 -0.13
CA SER A 72 -8.83 4.27 0.77
C SER A 72 -9.22 3.86 2.18
N HIS A 73 -10.18 2.96 2.29
CA HIS A 73 -10.66 2.48 3.59
C HIS A 73 -9.58 1.73 4.36
N ILE A 74 -8.86 0.85 3.66
CA ILE A 74 -7.78 0.07 4.27
C ILE A 74 -6.66 0.99 4.75
N ILE A 75 -6.26 1.94 3.92
CA ILE A 75 -5.20 2.88 4.28
C ILE A 75 -5.63 3.77 5.46
N GLN A 76 -6.88 4.22 5.46
CA GLN A 76 -7.40 5.01 6.56
C GLN A 76 -7.40 4.22 7.88
N LYS A 77 -7.81 2.96 7.84
CA LYS A 77 -7.78 2.11 9.04
C LYS A 77 -6.37 1.89 9.54
N LEU A 78 -5.44 1.64 8.65
CA LEU A 78 -4.03 1.48 9.02
C LEU A 78 -3.48 2.78 9.62
N SER A 79 -3.82 3.90 9.04
CA SER A 79 -3.38 5.20 9.54
C SER A 79 -3.87 5.43 10.97
N ILE A 80 -5.13 5.14 11.24
CA ILE A 80 -5.70 5.29 12.58
C ILE A 80 -5.10 4.29 13.55
N TYR A 81 -5.02 3.03 13.13
CA TYR A 81 -4.55 1.95 13.99
C TYR A 81 -3.11 2.16 14.47
N TYR A 82 -2.27 2.68 13.59
CA TYR A 82 -0.85 2.86 13.90
C TYR A 82 -0.48 4.30 14.23
N GLY A 83 -1.43 5.23 14.15
CA GLY A 83 -1.17 6.63 14.41
C GLY A 83 -0.25 7.27 13.38
N ILE A 84 -0.24 6.77 12.15
CA ILE A 84 0.61 7.24 11.07
C ILE A 84 -0.27 7.95 10.03
N PRO A 85 0.00 9.22 9.69
CA PRO A 85 -0.81 9.92 8.71
C PRO A 85 -0.50 9.46 7.28
N ILE A 86 -1.35 8.58 6.76
CA ILE A 86 -1.30 8.13 5.38
C ILE A 86 -2.63 8.44 4.74
N GLN A 87 -2.60 8.96 3.52
CA GLN A 87 -3.81 9.25 2.77
C GLN A 87 -3.72 8.61 1.39
N CYS A 88 -4.84 8.11 0.92
CA CYS A 88 -4.96 7.56 -0.42
C CYS A 88 -6.21 8.16 -1.06
N ASP A 89 -6.01 8.87 -2.17
CA ASP A 89 -7.08 9.54 -2.88
C ASP A 89 -7.26 8.91 -4.26
N PRO A 90 -8.37 8.17 -4.48
CA PRO A 90 -8.73 7.74 -5.84
C PRO A 90 -9.08 8.96 -6.69
N MET A 91 -8.47 9.05 -7.87
CA MET A 91 -8.61 10.25 -8.69
C MET A 91 -9.82 10.24 -9.61
N VAL A 92 -10.30 9.05 -9.98
CA VAL A 92 -11.36 8.91 -10.99
C VAL A 92 -12.59 8.20 -10.45
N GLY A 93 -12.47 7.44 -9.38
CA GLY A 93 -13.59 6.72 -8.80
C GLY A 93 -13.86 5.33 -9.40
N LYS A 94 -13.08 4.92 -10.37
CA LYS A 94 -13.19 3.59 -11.00
C LYS A 94 -11.88 2.84 -10.96
N GLU A 95 -11.11 3.06 -9.91
CA GLU A 95 -9.82 2.43 -9.74
C GLU A 95 -9.98 0.97 -9.38
N LYS A 96 -9.13 0.13 -9.97
CA LYS A 96 -8.95 -1.26 -9.58
C LYS A 96 -7.49 -1.46 -9.19
N VAL A 97 -7.29 -2.02 -8.03
CA VAL A 97 -5.95 -2.25 -7.51
C VAL A 97 -5.85 -3.66 -6.95
N TYR A 98 -4.66 -4.24 -7.05
CA TYR A 98 -4.32 -5.43 -6.29
C TYR A 98 -3.46 -4.98 -5.11
N GLY A 99 -3.82 -5.47 -3.94
CA GLY A 99 -3.09 -5.12 -2.74
C GLY A 99 -2.71 -6.34 -1.94
N LYS A 100 -1.53 -6.30 -1.34
CA LYS A 100 -1.07 -7.30 -0.38
C LYS A 100 -0.57 -6.58 0.86
N LEU A 101 -1.16 -6.91 1.99
CA LEU A 101 -0.77 -6.35 3.28
C LEU A 101 -0.03 -7.43 4.06
N ASP A 102 1.23 -7.16 4.37
CA ASP A 102 2.05 -8.01 5.24
C ASP A 102 2.20 -7.33 6.59
N LEU A 103 1.71 -7.99 7.61
CA LEU A 103 1.90 -7.57 8.99
C LEU A 103 2.82 -8.58 9.66
N LYS A 104 3.99 -8.13 10.07
CA LYS A 104 4.95 -8.96 10.78
C LYS A 104 5.30 -8.31 12.10
N ASP A 105 5.22 -9.08 13.15
CA ASP A 105 5.68 -8.67 14.46
C ASP A 105 6.99 -9.42 14.76
N ASP A 106 8.09 -8.66 14.87
CA ASP A 106 9.37 -9.20 15.28
C ASP A 106 9.60 -8.85 16.75
N ILE A 107 9.87 -9.86 17.54
CA ILE A 107 10.19 -9.69 18.95
C ILE A 107 11.63 -10.13 19.15
N ASP A 108 12.44 -9.21 19.58
CA ASP A 108 13.85 -9.46 19.89
C ASP A 108 14.07 -9.52 21.40
#